data_1c9d4ca1048b56945f3ce877aaf2efa5
#
_entry.id   1c9d4ca1048b56945f3ce877aaf2efa5
#
_cell.length_a   1.000
_cell.length_b   1.000
_cell.length_c   1.000
_cell.angle_alpha   90.00
_cell.angle_beta   90.00
_cell.angle_gamma   90.00
#
_symmetry.space_group_name_H-M   'P 1'
#
loop_
_entity.id
_entity.type
_entity.pdbx_description
1 polymer ?
#
loop_
_entity_poly.entity_id
_entity_poly.type
_entity_poly.pdbx_seq_one_letter_code
_entity_poly.pdbx_strand_id
1 'polypeptide(L)'
;MRGPVAPPQVPLSVSRGETFRDLVQDSVERLERRWPQLAEVDFVVMDVPGTPEEVVPLGSALSAAKGRPAQIVVYRRPVEIRTKSRDERALLVHEVVVEQVAELLGLAPESVDPRYGQD
;
A
#
# COMPACT_ATOMS: atom_id res chain seq x y z
N MET A 1 -9.03 21.55 -32.23
CA MET A 1 -9.00 21.15 -31.71
C MET A 1 -9.09 20.58 -31.46
N ARG A 2 -9.01 20.31 -30.93
CA ARG A 2 -8.95 19.62 -30.52
C ARG A 2 -9.08 19.25 -29.64
N GLY A 3 -9.22 19.16 -29.30
CA GLY A 3 -9.22 18.74 -28.50
C GLY A 3 -8.99 18.28 -27.83
N PRO A 4 -8.99 18.03 -27.46
CA PRO A 4 -8.62 17.53 -26.71
C PRO A 4 -8.49 16.67 -26.37
N VAL A 5 -8.27 16.61 -26.38
CA VAL A 5 -8.04 15.87 -26.23
C VAL A 5 -7.72 15.27 -25.55
N ALA A 6 -7.73 14.96 -25.22
CA ALA A 6 -7.40 14.32 -24.60
C ALA A 6 -7.00 13.69 -24.24
N PRO A 7 -6.99 13.63 -23.87
CA PRO A 7 -6.55 12.92 -23.30
C PRO A 7 -6.04 12.16 -22.96
N PRO A 8 -6.30 11.73 -23.02
CA PRO A 8 -5.72 10.65 -22.36
C PRO A 8 -4.30 10.53 -22.51
N GLN A 9 -3.75 11.47 -22.59
CA GLN A 9 -2.34 11.57 -22.83
C GLN A 9 -1.53 11.46 -21.56
N VAL A 10 -2.11 10.89 -20.51
CA VAL A 10 -1.38 10.66 -19.27
C VAL A 10 -0.27 9.65 -19.52
N PRO A 11 0.97 9.94 -19.17
CA PRO A 11 2.06 8.98 -19.32
C PRO A 11 1.78 7.69 -18.56
N LEU A 12 2.16 6.56 -19.13
CA LEU A 12 1.90 5.27 -18.54
C LEU A 12 2.51 5.15 -17.13
N SER A 13 3.69 5.73 -16.93
CA SER A 13 4.35 5.65 -15.62
C SER A 13 3.51 6.37 -14.55
N VAL A 14 2.93 7.50 -14.88
CA VAL A 14 2.08 8.24 -13.94
C VAL A 14 0.81 7.46 -13.69
N SER A 15 0.19 6.91 -14.74
CA SER A 15 -1.01 6.10 -14.59
C SER A 15 -0.77 4.89 -13.73
N ARG A 16 0.39 4.24 -13.88
CA ARG A 16 0.72 3.08 -13.06
C ARG A 16 0.86 3.46 -11.60
N GLY A 17 1.50 4.60 -11.34
CA GLY A 17 1.64 5.08 -9.97
C GLY A 17 0.31 5.37 -9.33
N GLU A 18 -0.60 6.01 -10.07
CA GLU A 18 -1.93 6.30 -9.57
C GLU A 18 -2.73 5.03 -9.34
N THR A 19 -2.62 4.06 -10.28
CA THR A 19 -3.30 2.79 -10.12
C THR A 19 -2.81 2.05 -8.87
N PHE A 20 -1.51 2.10 -8.62
CA PHE A 20 -0.96 1.45 -7.43
C PHE A 20 -1.49 2.11 -6.16
N ARG A 21 -1.53 3.43 -6.14
CA ARG A 21 -2.08 4.16 -4.99
C ARG A 21 -3.54 3.80 -4.77
N ASP A 22 -4.29 3.62 -5.85
CA ASP A 22 -5.68 3.21 -5.74
C ASP A 22 -5.81 1.84 -5.08
N LEU A 23 -4.91 0.91 -5.41
CA LEU A 23 -4.93 -0.40 -4.78
C LEU A 23 -4.66 -0.31 -3.28
N VAL A 24 -3.70 0.53 -2.90
CA VAL A 24 -3.42 0.76 -1.49
C VAL A 24 -4.62 1.40 -0.81
N GLN A 25 -5.19 2.42 -1.42
CA GLN A 25 -6.35 3.13 -0.86
C GLN A 25 -7.54 2.18 -0.67
N ASP A 26 -7.82 1.34 -1.66
CA ASP A 26 -8.91 0.37 -1.55
C ASP A 26 -8.70 -0.57 -0.38
N SER A 27 -7.46 -1.04 -0.21
CA SER A 27 -7.11 -1.93 0.88
C SER A 27 -7.32 -1.25 2.23
N VAL A 28 -6.83 0.00 2.34
CA VAL A 28 -6.96 0.77 3.58
C VAL A 28 -8.43 1.00 3.92
N GLU A 29 -9.24 1.36 2.92
CA GLU A 29 -10.65 1.62 3.17
C GLU A 29 -11.38 0.38 3.69
N ARG A 30 -11.02 -0.79 3.16
CA ARG A 30 -11.62 -2.03 3.64
C ARG A 30 -11.25 -2.30 5.10
N LEU A 31 -10.01 -2.04 5.46
CA LEU A 31 -9.57 -2.26 6.83
C LEU A 31 -10.11 -1.21 7.80
N GLU A 32 -10.29 0.03 7.34
CA GLU A 32 -10.81 1.09 8.20
C GLU A 32 -12.20 0.80 8.72
N ARG A 33 -13.00 0.06 7.97
CA ARG A 33 -14.34 -0.29 8.43
C ARG A 33 -14.28 -1.10 9.71
N ARG A 34 -13.22 -1.85 9.88
CA ARG A 34 -13.04 -2.72 11.03
C ARG A 34 -12.12 -2.07 12.06
N TRP A 35 -11.21 -1.22 11.60
CA TRP A 35 -10.20 -0.57 12.44
C TRP A 35 -10.26 0.94 12.22
N PRO A 36 -11.27 1.62 12.79
CA PRO A 36 -11.44 3.07 12.53
C PRO A 36 -10.24 3.90 12.90
N GLN A 37 -9.39 3.44 13.82
CA GLN A 37 -8.21 4.18 14.22
C GLN A 37 -7.20 4.33 13.08
N LEU A 38 -7.36 3.58 12.00
CA LEU A 38 -6.48 3.73 10.84
C LEU A 38 -6.65 5.07 10.14
N ALA A 39 -7.74 5.79 10.42
CA ALA A 39 -7.92 7.14 9.90
C ALA A 39 -6.83 8.09 10.37
N GLU A 40 -6.15 7.75 11.48
CA GLU A 40 -5.09 8.58 12.04
C GLU A 40 -3.70 8.18 11.54
N VAL A 41 -3.61 7.18 10.69
CA VAL A 41 -2.34 6.68 10.18
C VAL A 41 -2.11 7.20 8.78
N ASP A 42 -0.89 7.67 8.50
CA ASP A 42 -0.52 8.08 7.15
C ASP A 42 -0.11 6.86 6.34
N PHE A 43 -0.77 6.64 5.22
CA PHE A 43 -0.42 5.57 4.30
C PHE A 43 0.27 6.20 3.09
N VAL A 44 1.49 5.76 2.82
CA VAL A 44 2.35 6.38 1.82
C VAL A 44 2.83 5.32 0.85
N VAL A 45 2.89 5.67 -0.43
CA VAL A 45 3.47 4.82 -1.46
C VAL A 45 4.80 5.43 -1.86
N MET A 46 5.86 4.63 -1.81
CA MET A 46 7.16 5.03 -2.29
C MET A 46 7.62 4.03 -3.34
N ASP A 47 8.50 4.45 -4.24
CA ASP A 47 8.95 3.56 -5.28
C ASP A 47 9.86 2.46 -4.74
N VAL A 48 10.85 2.84 -3.93
CA VAL A 48 11.82 1.90 -3.36
C VAL A 48 12.16 2.37 -1.95
N PRO A 49 12.70 1.44 -1.11
CA PRO A 49 13.17 1.85 0.21
C PRO A 49 14.27 2.89 0.10
N GLY A 50 14.33 3.78 1.11
CA GLY A 50 15.30 4.85 1.12
C GLY A 50 16.72 4.40 1.40
N THR A 51 16.89 3.25 2.06
CA THR A 51 18.21 2.71 2.37
C THR A 51 18.34 1.30 1.78
N PRO A 52 19.55 0.95 1.31
CA PRO A 52 19.77 -0.40 0.79
C PRO A 52 19.60 -1.43 1.91
N GLU A 53 18.98 -2.55 1.58
CA GLU A 53 18.80 -3.63 2.51
C GLU A 53 19.11 -4.94 1.80
N GLU A 54 19.61 -5.89 2.56
CA GLU A 54 19.93 -7.20 2.04
C GLU A 54 18.69 -7.88 1.49
N VAL A 55 17.59 -7.80 2.22
CA VAL A 55 16.29 -8.27 1.74
C VAL A 55 15.42 -7.05 1.53
N VAL A 56 14.91 -6.86 0.32
CA VAL A 56 14.11 -5.69 0.00
C VAL A 56 12.73 -5.84 0.60
N PRO A 57 12.34 -4.95 1.49
CA PRO A 57 11.00 -5.04 2.10
C PRO A 57 9.93 -4.60 1.12
N LEU A 58 8.71 -5.11 1.33
CA LEU A 58 7.56 -4.70 0.54
C LEU A 58 6.84 -3.54 1.19
N GLY A 59 7.05 -3.34 2.48
CA GLY A 59 6.46 -2.24 3.21
C GLY A 59 7.19 -2.01 4.52
N SER A 60 6.79 -0.96 5.23
CA SER A 60 7.34 -0.69 6.55
C SER A 60 6.30 0.05 7.39
N ALA A 61 6.45 -0.03 8.70
CA ALA A 61 5.56 0.64 9.63
C ALA A 61 6.40 1.44 10.62
N LEU A 62 5.92 2.63 10.94
CA LEU A 62 6.61 3.53 11.86
C LEU A 62 5.59 4.03 12.85
N SER A 63 5.83 3.77 14.13
CA SER A 63 4.91 4.17 15.19
C SER A 63 4.81 5.68 15.31
N ALA A 64 3.70 6.15 15.85
CA ALA A 64 3.51 7.59 16.09
C ALA A 64 4.59 8.08 17.04
N ALA A 65 5.01 9.30 16.82
CA ALA A 65 5.97 9.97 17.69
C ALA A 65 5.49 11.40 17.92
N LYS A 66 6.16 12.09 18.82
CA LYS A 66 5.78 13.45 19.14
C LYS A 66 5.81 14.31 17.88
N GLY A 67 4.68 14.92 17.58
CA GLY A 67 4.55 15.78 16.40
C GLY A 67 4.42 15.05 15.08
N ARG A 68 4.23 13.71 15.10
CA ARG A 68 4.16 12.94 13.88
C ARG A 68 3.21 11.75 14.06
N PRO A 69 2.26 11.55 13.13
CA PRO A 69 1.38 10.38 13.22
C PRO A 69 2.14 9.11 12.86
N ALA A 70 1.54 7.97 13.15
CA ALA A 70 2.05 6.69 12.68
C ALA A 70 2.00 6.67 11.16
N GLN A 71 2.91 5.94 10.55
CA GLN A 71 3.02 5.90 9.10
C GLN A 71 3.23 4.47 8.63
N ILE A 72 2.55 4.11 7.56
CA ILE A 72 2.76 2.84 6.87
C ILE A 72 3.17 3.16 5.45
N VAL A 73 4.25 2.53 4.98
CA VAL A 73 4.76 2.72 3.63
C VAL A 73 4.61 1.40 2.88
N VAL A 74 4.14 1.49 1.63
CA VAL A 74 4.12 0.36 0.71
C VAL A 74 5.06 0.71 -0.43
N TYR A 75 6.00 -0.20 -0.74
CA TYR A 75 7.00 0.06 -1.78
C TYR A 75 6.52 -0.52 -3.11
N ARG A 76 6.29 0.37 -4.08
CA ARG A 76 5.66 0.02 -5.34
C ARG A 76 6.49 -0.96 -6.17
N ARG A 77 7.76 -0.66 -6.40
CA ARG A 77 8.57 -1.48 -7.30
C ARG A 77 8.76 -2.91 -6.81
N PRO A 78 9.09 -3.13 -5.53
CA PRO A 78 9.21 -4.51 -5.04
C PRO A 78 7.92 -5.31 -5.22
N VAL A 79 6.75 -4.67 -5.02
CA VAL A 79 5.49 -5.36 -5.23
C VAL A 79 5.27 -5.67 -6.70
N GLU A 80 5.53 -4.68 -7.58
CA GLU A 80 5.29 -4.86 -9.01
C GLU A 80 6.20 -5.93 -9.61
N ILE A 81 7.41 -6.03 -9.12
CA ILE A 81 8.35 -7.05 -9.62
C ILE A 81 7.83 -8.46 -9.33
N ARG A 82 7.10 -8.63 -8.23
CA ARG A 82 6.61 -9.93 -7.80
C ARG A 82 5.26 -10.30 -8.36
N THR A 83 4.63 -9.41 -9.12
CA THR A 83 3.27 -9.65 -9.61
C THR A 83 3.22 -9.47 -11.11
N LYS A 84 2.36 -10.25 -11.78
CA LYS A 84 2.23 -10.21 -13.22
C LYS A 84 0.92 -9.64 -13.69
N SER A 85 -0.08 -9.58 -12.83
CA SER A 85 -1.39 -9.10 -13.19
C SER A 85 -1.87 -8.09 -12.16
N ARG A 86 -2.92 -7.34 -12.52
CA ARG A 86 -3.52 -6.41 -11.59
C ARG A 86 -4.13 -7.13 -10.39
N ASP A 87 -4.74 -8.29 -10.63
CA ASP A 87 -5.35 -9.05 -9.55
C ASP A 87 -4.30 -9.55 -8.56
N GLU A 88 -3.18 -10.07 -9.06
CA GLU A 88 -2.08 -10.47 -8.20
C GLU A 88 -1.55 -9.30 -7.40
N ARG A 89 -1.44 -8.15 -8.06
CA ARG A 89 -0.92 -6.96 -7.42
C ARG A 89 -1.85 -6.49 -6.32
N ALA A 90 -3.17 -6.52 -6.58
CA ALA A 90 -4.14 -6.12 -5.57
C ALA A 90 -4.07 -7.03 -4.35
N LEU A 91 -3.92 -8.33 -4.57
CA LEU A 91 -3.81 -9.27 -3.47
C LEU A 91 -2.55 -9.03 -2.65
N LEU A 92 -1.41 -8.85 -3.33
CA LEU A 92 -0.16 -8.64 -2.62
C LEU A 92 -0.14 -7.31 -1.88
N VAL A 93 -0.68 -6.25 -2.50
CA VAL A 93 -0.80 -4.96 -1.83
C VAL A 93 -1.60 -5.11 -0.55
N HIS A 94 -2.74 -5.81 -0.63
CA HIS A 94 -3.57 -6.00 0.56
C HIS A 94 -2.82 -6.76 1.64
N GLU A 95 -2.09 -7.80 1.28
CA GLU A 95 -1.31 -8.57 2.25
C GLU A 95 -0.26 -7.70 2.93
N VAL A 96 0.42 -6.87 2.14
CA VAL A 96 1.44 -5.97 2.70
C VAL A 96 0.81 -4.98 3.67
N VAL A 97 -0.32 -4.38 3.28
CA VAL A 97 -1.02 -3.43 4.16
C VAL A 97 -1.43 -4.12 5.45
N VAL A 98 -2.01 -5.32 5.36
CA VAL A 98 -2.43 -6.07 6.55
C VAL A 98 -1.24 -6.34 7.46
N GLU A 99 -0.11 -6.77 6.88
CA GLU A 99 1.07 -7.08 7.67
C GLU A 99 1.62 -5.86 8.38
N GLN A 100 1.62 -4.71 7.70
CA GLN A 100 2.16 -3.50 8.32
C GLN A 100 1.21 -2.94 9.37
N VAL A 101 -0.11 -3.05 9.16
CA VAL A 101 -1.08 -2.67 10.17
C VAL A 101 -0.92 -3.57 11.40
N ALA A 102 -0.75 -4.88 11.16
CA ALA A 102 -0.55 -5.82 12.25
C ALA A 102 0.69 -5.44 13.08
N GLU A 103 1.77 -5.13 12.39
CA GLU A 103 3.00 -4.72 13.07
C GLU A 103 2.76 -3.45 13.90
N LEU A 104 2.08 -2.47 13.31
CA LEU A 104 1.81 -1.21 13.98
C LEU A 104 0.95 -1.41 15.23
N LEU A 105 -0.04 -2.30 15.14
CA LEU A 105 -0.99 -2.50 16.23
C LEU A 105 -0.53 -3.58 17.23
N GLY A 106 0.55 -4.28 16.92
CA GLY A 106 1.03 -5.36 17.78
C GLY A 106 0.15 -6.59 17.74
N LEU A 107 -0.43 -6.87 16.59
CA LEU A 107 -1.34 -7.99 16.41
C LEU A 107 -0.81 -8.95 15.36
N ALA A 108 -1.38 -10.16 15.32
CA ALA A 108 -1.11 -11.08 14.23
C ALA A 108 -1.88 -10.60 12.99
N PRO A 109 -1.35 -10.85 11.77
CA PRO A 109 -2.07 -10.43 10.57
C PRO A 109 -3.47 -11.01 10.48
N GLU A 110 -3.68 -12.25 10.92
CA GLU A 110 -4.99 -12.88 10.91
C GLU A 110 -5.98 -12.19 11.82
N SER A 111 -5.47 -11.51 12.85
CA SER A 111 -6.33 -10.73 13.73
C SER A 111 -6.76 -9.42 13.07
N VAL A 112 -5.90 -8.87 12.21
CA VAL A 112 -6.22 -7.65 11.48
C VAL A 112 -7.24 -7.96 10.39
N ASP A 113 -7.03 -9.04 9.64
CA ASP A 113 -7.93 -9.46 8.58
C ASP A 113 -8.04 -10.99 8.63
N PRO A 114 -9.20 -11.53 9.03
CA PRO A 114 -9.36 -12.98 9.13
C PRO A 114 -9.13 -13.73 7.83
N ARG A 115 -9.18 -13.04 6.71
CA ARG A 115 -8.97 -13.66 5.39
C ARG A 115 -7.49 -13.66 4.98
N TYR A 116 -6.64 -13.10 5.80
CA TYR A 116 -5.21 -13.05 5.48
C TYR A 116 -4.67 -14.48 5.33
N GLY A 117 -3.90 -14.69 4.27
CA GLY A 117 -3.29 -15.98 4.03
C GLY A 117 -4.24 -17.03 3.43
N GLN A 118 -5.49 -16.65 3.16
CA GLN A 118 -6.47 -17.54 2.53
C GLN A 118 -6.65 -17.12 1.08
N ASP A 119 -6.70 -18.07 0.19
CA ASP A 119 -6.88 -17.80 -1.23
C ASP A 119 -8.33 -17.78 -1.66
#